data_b9d1c77a8dfb95d38d49838ef2a9c008
#
_entry.id   b9d1c77a8dfb95d38d49838ef2a9c008
#
_cell.length_a   1.000
_cell.length_b   1.000
_cell.length_c   1.000
_cell.angle_alpha   90.00
_cell.angle_beta   90.00
_cell.angle_gamma   90.00
#
_symmetry.space_group_name_H-M   'P 1'
#
loop_
_entity.id
_entity.type
_entity.pdbx_description
1 polymer ?
#
loop_
_entity_poly.entity_id
_entity_poly.type
_entity_poly.pdbx_seq_one_letter_code
_entity_poly.pdbx_strand_id
1 'polypeptide(L)'
;DLIVERSFTTAATHQGYIEPHACLATMGNDGQGDLWCCTQGHYMVRNTCSAIMGMDAGRLKVTASEIGGGFGGKTTVFLEPVALMLSKKTGKPVKMTMAREEVLRASGPTSSTSIDIKIGVKKSGKITAAQGEFRYQSGCFYAMNGALGAMCGFAPYDLENLQSVGWEVVTNRPKAAAYRAPGAPMAAFAVESVMDELAKELDMDPIELRLMNAADEGTKSAYGPTYPAIGLKATLEAAKAHPHWSAPLGPNQGRGMGCGFWFNFGGDTCVSLMINPDGTVSLSEGNPDIGGSRASMSMMAAEELGIPYEQVRTVIADTATLGQNEVTDGSRVTFAVGLATIKAARHAIEIMKARAAATWGIEPEAVEWVDGAAQPAGPNAGKFPPMTLKDIAAIASNTGGPIAGHFEVNAEGAGVSFGTHIADTEVDPETGAVKVLRYTVFQDAGKAVHPDYVEGQLQGGAVQGIGWALNEEYIYGEDGTLQNAGYLDYRIPVASDLPMIDPVILEIPNPGHPYGVR
;
A
#
# COMPACT_ATOMS: atom_id res chain seq x y z
N ASP A 1 7.37 3.28 38.08
CA ASP A 1 8.50 4.00 38.65
C ASP A 1 8.73 5.33 37.95
N LEU A 2 8.57 5.39 36.62
CA LEU A 2 8.66 6.58 35.80
C LEU A 2 7.42 6.67 34.93
N ILE A 3 6.89 7.90 34.74
CA ILE A 3 5.78 8.18 33.83
C ILE A 3 6.19 9.39 32.98
N VAL A 4 6.05 9.26 31.68
CA VAL A 4 6.15 10.37 30.72
C VAL A 4 4.77 10.61 30.12
N GLU A 5 4.34 11.87 30.11
CA GLU A 5 3.06 12.32 29.56
C GLU A 5 3.32 13.54 28.67
N ARG A 6 2.89 13.51 27.42
CA ARG A 6 3.11 14.57 26.44
C ARG A 6 1.90 14.73 25.51
N SER A 7 1.74 15.96 25.06
CA SER A 7 0.77 16.35 24.02
C SER A 7 1.51 16.77 22.75
N PHE A 8 1.02 16.28 21.60
CA PHE A 8 1.61 16.56 20.30
C PHE A 8 0.55 17.09 19.35
N THR A 9 0.98 17.94 18.43
CA THR A 9 0.12 18.40 17.32
C THR A 9 0.86 18.21 16.00
N THR A 10 0.12 17.86 14.95
CA THR A 10 0.64 17.83 13.58
C THR A 10 -0.26 18.68 12.68
N ALA A 11 0.34 19.36 11.70
CA ALA A 11 -0.39 20.06 10.66
C ALA A 11 -1.06 19.09 9.69
N ALA A 12 -2.07 19.55 8.97
CA ALA A 12 -2.59 18.85 7.81
C ALA A 12 -1.61 18.99 6.64
N THR A 13 -1.39 17.89 5.90
CA THR A 13 -0.49 17.85 4.74
C THR A 13 -1.18 17.17 3.56
N HIS A 14 -0.77 17.53 2.35
CA HIS A 14 -1.29 16.92 1.12
C HIS A 14 -0.39 15.76 0.67
N GLN A 15 -0.97 14.77 -0.04
CA GLN A 15 -0.26 13.60 -0.56
C GLN A 15 0.84 13.93 -1.58
N GLY A 16 0.85 15.14 -2.11
CA GLY A 16 1.92 15.67 -2.95
C GLY A 16 2.07 14.99 -4.33
N TYR A 17 1.07 14.23 -4.82
CA TYR A 17 1.15 13.59 -6.13
C TYR A 17 1.28 14.65 -7.25
N ILE A 18 2.19 14.37 -8.20
CA ILE A 18 2.51 15.31 -9.28
C ILE A 18 1.39 15.35 -10.33
N GLU A 19 0.77 14.22 -10.66
CA GLU A 19 -0.36 14.16 -11.59
C GLU A 19 -1.63 14.75 -10.96
N PRO A 20 -2.22 15.84 -11.51
CA PRO A 20 -3.51 16.35 -11.04
C PRO A 20 -4.65 15.39 -11.37
N HIS A 21 -5.83 15.60 -10.77
CA HIS A 21 -7.03 14.87 -11.15
C HIS A 21 -7.46 15.21 -12.58
N ALA A 22 -7.74 14.20 -13.37
CA ALA A 22 -8.22 14.34 -14.75
C ALA A 22 -9.17 13.20 -15.12
N CYS A 23 -10.16 13.52 -15.93
CA CYS A 23 -11.06 12.52 -16.51
C CYS A 23 -11.57 12.93 -17.89
N LEU A 24 -12.00 11.93 -18.67
CA LEU A 24 -12.74 12.09 -19.92
C LEU A 24 -14.02 11.25 -19.83
N ALA A 25 -15.16 11.87 -19.99
CA ALA A 25 -16.46 11.22 -19.92
C ALA A 25 -17.24 11.34 -21.23
N THR A 26 -17.96 10.29 -21.58
CA THR A 26 -18.95 10.30 -22.67
C THR A 26 -20.23 9.62 -22.21
N MET A 27 -21.38 10.19 -22.55
CA MET A 27 -22.71 9.64 -22.29
C MET A 27 -23.50 9.56 -23.60
N GLY A 28 -23.92 8.34 -23.96
CA GLY A 28 -24.75 8.08 -25.13
C GLY A 28 -26.23 8.42 -24.88
N ASN A 29 -26.98 8.61 -25.97
CA ASN A 29 -28.43 8.82 -25.89
C ASN A 29 -29.21 7.59 -25.38
N ASP A 30 -28.61 6.42 -25.43
CA ASP A 30 -29.11 5.17 -24.87
C ASP A 30 -28.91 5.07 -23.32
N GLY A 31 -28.29 6.08 -22.73
CA GLY A 31 -27.99 6.15 -21.29
C GLY A 31 -26.79 5.33 -20.86
N GLN A 32 -25.97 4.85 -21.79
CA GLN A 32 -24.69 4.23 -21.50
C GLN A 32 -23.57 5.27 -21.42
N GLY A 33 -22.56 5.02 -20.59
CA GLY A 33 -21.43 5.92 -20.42
C GLY A 33 -20.08 5.21 -20.43
N ASP A 34 -19.07 5.90 -20.96
CA ASP A 34 -17.67 5.54 -20.84
C ASP A 34 -16.93 6.66 -20.10
N LEU A 35 -16.08 6.27 -19.15
CA LEU A 35 -15.30 7.18 -18.34
C LEU A 35 -13.84 6.70 -18.24
N TRP A 36 -12.90 7.54 -18.58
CA TRP A 36 -11.46 7.34 -18.35
C TRP A 36 -11.00 8.32 -17.29
N CYS A 37 -10.32 7.85 -16.27
CA CYS A 37 -9.86 8.71 -15.17
C CYS A 37 -8.58 8.21 -14.50
N CYS A 38 -7.82 9.13 -13.93
CA CYS A 38 -6.70 8.83 -13.06
C CYS A 38 -7.22 8.56 -11.64
N THR A 39 -7.34 7.30 -11.27
CA THR A 39 -7.93 6.86 -10.00
C THR A 39 -7.17 5.68 -9.42
N GLN A 40 -7.23 5.52 -8.10
CA GLN A 40 -6.75 4.32 -7.41
C GLN A 40 -7.75 3.14 -7.48
N GLY A 41 -8.99 3.38 -7.92
CA GLY A 41 -10.02 2.34 -7.97
C GLY A 41 -11.16 2.66 -8.92
N HIS A 42 -11.09 2.19 -10.15
CA HIS A 42 -12.10 2.49 -11.17
C HIS A 42 -13.44 1.77 -10.93
N TYR A 43 -13.46 0.65 -10.20
CA TYR A 43 -14.72 0.03 -9.74
C TYR A 43 -15.42 0.90 -8.70
N MET A 44 -14.69 1.48 -7.76
CA MET A 44 -15.22 2.46 -6.80
C MET A 44 -15.78 3.69 -7.54
N VAL A 45 -15.05 4.20 -8.55
CA VAL A 45 -15.52 5.32 -9.39
C VAL A 45 -16.82 4.95 -10.11
N ARG A 46 -16.88 3.76 -10.73
CA ARG A 46 -18.12 3.26 -11.37
C ARG A 46 -19.30 3.28 -10.40
N ASN A 47 -19.12 2.65 -9.24
CA ASN A 47 -20.20 2.47 -8.27
C ASN A 47 -20.66 3.82 -7.70
N THR A 48 -19.72 4.71 -7.34
CA THR A 48 -20.03 6.04 -6.81
C THR A 48 -20.67 6.95 -7.85
N CYS A 49 -20.13 7.02 -9.07
CA CYS A 49 -20.71 7.82 -10.14
C CYS A 49 -22.09 7.32 -10.55
N SER A 50 -22.29 6.01 -10.64
CA SER A 50 -23.60 5.43 -10.97
C SER A 50 -24.64 5.79 -9.91
N ALA A 51 -24.30 5.72 -8.63
CA ALA A 51 -25.19 6.12 -7.53
C ALA A 51 -25.55 7.62 -7.60
N ILE A 52 -24.57 8.50 -7.84
CA ILE A 52 -24.79 9.96 -7.97
C ILE A 52 -25.65 10.27 -9.19
N MET A 53 -25.43 9.58 -10.31
CA MET A 53 -26.15 9.79 -11.56
C MET A 53 -27.54 9.13 -11.58
N GLY A 54 -27.89 8.30 -10.58
CA GLY A 54 -29.13 7.53 -10.53
C GLY A 54 -29.24 6.52 -11.67
N MET A 55 -28.16 5.83 -12.02
CA MET A 55 -28.11 4.84 -13.11
C MET A 55 -27.55 3.50 -12.61
N ASP A 56 -27.86 2.42 -13.32
CA ASP A 56 -27.33 1.10 -13.05
C ASP A 56 -25.80 1.08 -13.30
N ALA A 57 -25.04 0.45 -12.43
CA ALA A 57 -23.57 0.36 -12.55
C ALA A 57 -23.12 -0.32 -13.87
N GLY A 58 -23.89 -1.29 -14.38
CA GLY A 58 -23.61 -1.95 -15.66
C GLY A 58 -23.75 -1.04 -16.89
N ARG A 59 -24.30 0.15 -16.74
CA ARG A 59 -24.41 1.15 -17.82
C ARG A 59 -23.23 2.11 -17.88
N LEU A 60 -22.31 2.04 -16.91
CA LEU A 60 -21.11 2.86 -16.85
C LEU A 60 -19.86 1.99 -16.91
N LYS A 61 -19.12 2.08 -18.01
CA LYS A 61 -17.79 1.49 -18.12
C LYS A 61 -16.76 2.51 -17.66
N VAL A 62 -15.91 2.12 -16.71
CA VAL A 62 -14.79 2.95 -16.24
C VAL A 62 -13.47 2.26 -16.54
N THR A 63 -12.58 2.99 -17.19
CA THR A 63 -11.23 2.57 -17.53
C THR A 63 -10.24 3.42 -16.73
N ALA A 64 -9.40 2.80 -15.93
CA ALA A 64 -8.30 3.50 -15.28
C ALA A 64 -7.25 3.89 -16.32
N SER A 65 -6.81 5.15 -16.30
CA SER A 65 -5.61 5.57 -17.01
C SER A 65 -4.36 5.19 -16.21
N GLU A 66 -3.17 5.31 -16.80
CA GLU A 66 -1.93 5.32 -16.03
C GLU A 66 -2.00 6.40 -14.95
N ILE A 67 -1.47 6.11 -13.77
CA ILE A 67 -1.62 6.99 -12.60
C ILE A 67 -0.26 7.53 -12.14
N GLY A 68 -0.13 8.85 -12.11
CA GLY A 68 1.06 9.59 -11.68
C GLY A 68 1.08 9.90 -10.18
N GLY A 69 0.88 8.85 -9.37
CA GLY A 69 0.80 8.92 -7.91
C GLY A 69 -0.61 9.20 -7.40
N GLY A 70 -0.87 8.76 -6.19
CA GLY A 70 -2.16 8.96 -5.51
C GLY A 70 -1.98 8.99 -3.99
N PHE A 71 -1.24 8.03 -3.44
CA PHE A 71 -0.88 7.91 -2.02
C PHE A 71 -2.08 7.94 -1.07
N GLY A 72 -3.28 7.60 -1.56
CA GLY A 72 -4.55 7.69 -0.84
C GLY A 72 -5.43 8.88 -1.26
N GLY A 73 -4.89 9.87 -1.97
CA GLY A 73 -5.64 11.06 -2.42
C GLY A 73 -6.57 10.82 -3.61
N LYS A 74 -6.48 9.65 -4.28
CA LYS A 74 -7.31 9.30 -5.44
C LYS A 74 -8.24 8.10 -5.16
N THR A 75 -8.69 7.96 -3.91
CA THR A 75 -9.59 6.89 -3.45
C THR A 75 -11.06 7.33 -3.37
N THR A 76 -11.43 8.40 -4.05
CA THR A 76 -12.81 8.89 -4.19
C THR A 76 -12.97 9.61 -5.53
N VAL A 77 -14.19 10.05 -5.84
CA VAL A 77 -14.51 10.82 -7.05
C VAL A 77 -14.45 12.31 -6.79
N PHE A 78 -14.06 13.10 -7.78
CA PHE A 78 -14.05 14.57 -7.75
C PHE A 78 -14.67 15.16 -9.03
N LEU A 79 -14.01 15.02 -10.18
CA LEU A 79 -14.42 15.57 -11.47
C LEU A 79 -15.39 14.66 -12.23
N GLU A 80 -15.32 13.37 -11.98
CA GLU A 80 -15.93 12.31 -12.77
C GLU A 80 -17.47 12.47 -12.88
N PRO A 81 -18.22 12.65 -11.77
CA PRO A 81 -19.67 12.81 -11.86
C PRO A 81 -20.06 14.11 -12.58
N VAL A 82 -19.26 15.18 -12.43
CA VAL A 82 -19.51 16.46 -13.13
C VAL A 82 -19.30 16.31 -14.62
N ALA A 83 -18.20 15.67 -15.04
CA ALA A 83 -17.91 15.40 -16.44
C ALA A 83 -18.99 14.53 -17.11
N LEU A 84 -19.46 13.48 -16.42
CA LEU A 84 -20.57 12.63 -16.87
C LEU A 84 -21.89 13.43 -17.04
N MET A 85 -22.24 14.27 -16.05
CA MET A 85 -23.44 15.11 -16.14
C MET A 85 -23.37 16.13 -17.28
N LEU A 86 -22.21 16.77 -17.48
CA LEU A 86 -21.99 17.69 -18.58
C LEU A 86 -22.05 16.98 -19.93
N SER A 87 -21.45 15.80 -20.04
CA SER A 87 -21.54 14.98 -21.26
C SER A 87 -22.98 14.60 -21.57
N LYS A 88 -23.75 14.14 -20.58
CA LYS A 88 -25.18 13.84 -20.73
C LYS A 88 -25.99 15.05 -21.20
N LYS A 89 -25.71 16.24 -20.62
CA LYS A 89 -26.42 17.48 -20.95
C LYS A 89 -26.09 18.01 -22.34
N THR A 90 -24.84 17.88 -22.78
CA THR A 90 -24.36 18.44 -24.07
C THR A 90 -24.43 17.46 -25.23
N GLY A 91 -24.53 16.15 -24.95
CA GLY A 91 -24.41 15.09 -25.95
C GLY A 91 -23.03 14.99 -26.59
N LYS A 92 -21.99 15.48 -25.90
CA LYS A 92 -20.59 15.52 -26.37
C LYS A 92 -19.63 14.94 -25.32
N PRO A 93 -18.47 14.40 -25.73
CA PRO A 93 -17.40 14.06 -24.80
C PRO A 93 -16.95 15.29 -24.01
N VAL A 94 -16.70 15.11 -22.70
CA VAL A 94 -16.23 16.15 -21.79
C VAL A 94 -14.96 15.70 -21.11
N LYS A 95 -13.89 16.45 -21.29
CA LYS A 95 -12.64 16.30 -20.55
C LYS A 95 -12.53 17.37 -19.49
N MET A 96 -12.17 16.98 -18.27
CA MET A 96 -11.90 17.88 -17.16
C MET A 96 -10.54 17.57 -16.54
N THR A 97 -9.84 18.60 -16.10
CA THR A 97 -8.54 18.48 -15.42
C THR A 97 -8.44 19.58 -14.37
N MET A 98 -8.08 19.23 -13.14
CA MET A 98 -7.80 20.21 -12.08
C MET A 98 -6.49 20.93 -12.34
N ALA A 99 -6.44 22.24 -12.08
CA ALA A 99 -5.19 22.93 -11.86
C ALA A 99 -4.55 22.50 -10.52
N ARG A 100 -3.25 22.75 -10.31
CA ARG A 100 -2.57 22.40 -9.06
C ARG A 100 -3.21 23.05 -7.85
N GLU A 101 -3.60 24.28 -7.96
CA GLU A 101 -4.31 25.02 -6.91
C GLU A 101 -5.65 24.34 -6.55
N GLU A 102 -6.41 23.90 -7.55
CA GLU A 102 -7.67 23.20 -7.33
C GLU A 102 -7.46 21.84 -6.65
N VAL A 103 -6.41 21.11 -7.01
CA VAL A 103 -6.05 19.86 -6.31
C VAL A 103 -5.81 20.12 -4.83
N LEU A 104 -4.95 21.08 -4.48
CA LEU A 104 -4.64 21.37 -3.08
C LEU A 104 -5.84 21.91 -2.29
N ARG A 105 -6.75 22.68 -2.93
CA ARG A 105 -7.92 23.24 -2.29
C ARG A 105 -9.08 22.25 -2.14
N ALA A 106 -9.27 21.33 -3.07
CA ALA A 106 -10.51 20.57 -3.20
C ALA A 106 -10.37 19.06 -2.95
N SER A 107 -9.18 18.46 -3.07
CA SER A 107 -9.03 17.00 -2.95
C SER A 107 -8.80 16.51 -1.52
N GLY A 108 -8.67 17.41 -0.58
CA GLY A 108 -8.48 17.12 0.85
C GLY A 108 -7.07 16.71 1.24
N PRO A 109 -6.52 17.33 2.30
CA PRO A 109 -5.28 16.90 2.93
C PRO A 109 -5.52 15.65 3.79
N THR A 110 -4.44 15.11 4.37
CA THR A 110 -4.59 14.27 5.56
C THR A 110 -4.98 15.12 6.78
N SER A 111 -5.36 14.47 7.87
CA SER A 111 -5.80 15.14 9.09
C SER A 111 -4.68 15.95 9.76
N SER A 112 -4.98 17.12 10.26
CA SER A 112 -4.25 17.68 11.40
C SER A 112 -4.62 16.93 12.67
N THR A 113 -3.74 16.89 13.67
CA THR A 113 -3.96 16.09 14.88
C THR A 113 -3.67 16.85 16.17
N SER A 114 -4.30 16.37 17.25
CA SER A 114 -3.93 16.63 18.63
C SER A 114 -3.90 15.28 19.36
N ILE A 115 -2.73 14.87 19.84
CA ILE A 115 -2.51 13.54 20.38
C ILE A 115 -1.89 13.66 21.76
N ASP A 116 -2.52 13.00 22.75
CA ASP A 116 -1.99 12.90 24.11
C ASP A 116 -1.52 11.47 24.36
N ILE A 117 -0.26 11.32 24.80
CA ILE A 117 0.36 10.03 25.09
C ILE A 117 0.87 10.03 26.53
N LYS A 118 0.58 8.94 27.24
CA LYS A 118 1.09 8.69 28.58
C LYS A 118 1.58 7.26 28.69
N ILE A 119 2.85 7.07 29.05
CA ILE A 119 3.47 5.76 29.21
C ILE A 119 4.16 5.66 30.57
N GLY A 120 3.86 4.60 31.30
CA GLY A 120 4.49 4.25 32.58
C GLY A 120 5.41 3.04 32.44
N VAL A 121 6.64 3.18 32.98
CA VAL A 121 7.67 2.13 32.92
C VAL A 121 8.27 1.84 34.29
N LYS A 122 8.80 0.62 34.44
CA LYS A 122 9.71 0.27 35.57
C LYS A 122 11.11 0.84 35.32
N LYS A 123 11.90 0.98 36.36
CA LYS A 123 13.35 1.34 36.24
C LYS A 123 14.13 0.39 35.31
N SER A 124 13.66 -0.84 35.13
CA SER A 124 14.22 -1.81 34.20
C SER A 124 13.93 -1.50 32.72
N GLY A 125 13.07 -0.52 32.42
CA GLY A 125 12.62 -0.22 31.06
C GLY A 125 11.32 -0.96 30.64
N LYS A 126 10.82 -1.93 31.41
CA LYS A 126 9.57 -2.63 31.04
C LYS A 126 8.37 -1.70 31.20
N ILE A 127 7.61 -1.52 30.12
CA ILE A 127 6.35 -0.76 30.11
C ILE A 127 5.31 -1.50 30.95
N THR A 128 4.62 -0.77 31.83
CA THR A 128 3.56 -1.33 32.69
C THR A 128 2.17 -0.94 32.27
N ALA A 129 2.02 0.25 31.68
CA ALA A 129 0.77 0.74 31.13
C ALA A 129 1.02 1.85 30.11
N ALA A 130 0.12 1.97 29.15
CA ALA A 130 0.11 3.06 28.18
C ALA A 130 -1.30 3.58 27.95
N GLN A 131 -1.43 4.88 27.71
CA GLN A 131 -2.66 5.55 27.33
C GLN A 131 -2.38 6.46 26.14
N GLY A 132 -3.28 6.47 25.16
CA GLY A 132 -3.25 7.35 23.99
C GLY A 132 -4.62 7.90 23.67
N GLU A 133 -4.71 9.19 23.46
CA GLU A 133 -5.89 9.86 22.97
C GLU A 133 -5.57 10.57 21.66
N PHE A 134 -6.12 10.05 20.56
CA PHE A 134 -5.78 10.41 19.19
C PHE A 134 -6.94 11.18 18.56
N ARG A 135 -6.85 12.51 18.46
CA ARG A 135 -7.86 13.39 17.86
C ARG A 135 -7.42 13.79 16.46
N TYR A 136 -8.20 13.41 15.46
CA TYR A 136 -7.94 13.67 14.05
C TYR A 136 -9.00 14.56 13.45
N GLN A 137 -8.60 15.64 12.80
CA GLN A 137 -9.50 16.49 12.04
C GLN A 137 -9.98 15.76 10.78
N SER A 138 -11.29 15.54 10.66
CA SER A 138 -11.88 14.83 9.51
C SER A 138 -12.41 15.74 8.40
N GLY A 139 -12.46 17.07 8.65
CA GLY A 139 -13.16 18.00 7.77
C GLY A 139 -14.67 17.87 7.92
N CYS A 140 -15.41 18.17 6.85
CA CYS A 140 -16.87 18.18 6.87
C CYS A 140 -17.52 16.78 6.80
N PHE A 141 -16.75 15.70 6.62
CA PHE A 141 -17.22 14.32 6.56
C PHE A 141 -16.27 13.38 7.31
N TYR A 142 -16.79 12.24 7.76
CA TYR A 142 -16.01 11.19 8.40
C TYR A 142 -14.85 10.68 7.53
N ALA A 143 -13.65 10.50 8.11
CA ALA A 143 -12.42 10.16 7.39
C ALA A 143 -11.72 8.85 7.82
N MET A 144 -12.07 8.22 8.93
CA MET A 144 -11.46 7.02 9.54
C MET A 144 -10.03 7.19 10.10
N ASN A 145 -9.38 8.33 9.95
CA ASN A 145 -7.97 8.50 10.30
C ASN A 145 -7.71 8.33 11.81
N GLY A 146 -8.65 8.76 12.66
CA GLY A 146 -8.55 8.63 14.12
C GLY A 146 -8.62 7.18 14.59
N ALA A 147 -9.52 6.39 14.00
CA ALA A 147 -9.62 4.96 14.30
C ALA A 147 -8.33 4.22 13.91
N LEU A 148 -7.83 4.47 12.69
CA LEU A 148 -6.60 3.86 12.18
C LEU A 148 -5.36 4.32 12.99
N GLY A 149 -5.29 5.60 13.36
CA GLY A 149 -4.22 6.11 14.21
C GLY A 149 -4.19 5.44 15.59
N ALA A 150 -5.35 5.31 16.24
CA ALA A 150 -5.47 4.62 17.52
C ALA A 150 -5.12 3.12 17.43
N MET A 151 -5.38 2.46 16.31
CA MET A 151 -5.00 1.07 16.05
C MET A 151 -3.47 0.93 15.89
N CYS A 152 -2.84 1.86 15.18
CA CYS A 152 -1.44 1.74 14.77
C CYS A 152 -0.45 2.26 15.81
N GLY A 153 -0.81 3.26 16.61
CA GLY A 153 0.14 3.98 17.47
C GLY A 153 0.94 3.09 18.41
N PHE A 154 0.28 2.15 19.07
CA PHE A 154 0.93 1.22 20.01
C PHE A 154 1.16 -0.18 19.44
N ALA A 155 0.88 -0.41 18.16
CA ALA A 155 0.99 -1.71 17.53
C ALA A 155 2.40 -2.36 17.63
N PRO A 156 3.53 -1.59 17.64
CA PRO A 156 4.86 -2.16 17.81
C PRO A 156 5.14 -2.75 19.21
N TYR A 157 4.28 -2.54 20.20
CA TYR A 157 4.61 -2.86 21.59
C TYR A 157 3.73 -3.94 22.21
N ASP A 158 4.36 -4.82 23.01
CA ASP A 158 3.69 -5.81 23.85
C ASP A 158 3.28 -5.17 25.18
N LEU A 159 2.02 -4.78 25.29
CA LEU A 159 1.46 -4.01 26.40
C LEU A 159 0.39 -4.78 27.14
N GLU A 160 0.61 -5.02 28.44
CA GLU A 160 -0.36 -5.67 29.32
C GLU A 160 -1.58 -4.78 29.60
N ASN A 161 -1.35 -3.48 29.81
CA ASN A 161 -2.38 -2.50 30.12
C ASN A 161 -2.33 -1.35 29.11
N LEU A 162 -3.36 -1.27 28.26
CA LEU A 162 -3.45 -0.26 27.22
C LEU A 162 -4.84 0.36 27.16
N GLN A 163 -4.89 1.68 27.04
CA GLN A 163 -6.05 2.43 26.60
C GLN A 163 -5.68 3.25 25.35
N SER A 164 -6.31 2.96 24.21
CA SER A 164 -6.12 3.69 22.96
C SER A 164 -7.48 4.15 22.43
N VAL A 165 -7.67 5.47 22.32
CA VAL A 165 -8.95 6.08 21.93
C VAL A 165 -8.74 6.99 20.73
N GLY A 166 -9.45 6.74 19.64
CA GLY A 166 -9.45 7.54 18.41
C GLY A 166 -10.71 8.42 18.30
N TRP A 167 -10.52 9.68 17.92
CA TRP A 167 -11.60 10.64 17.69
C TRP A 167 -11.53 11.21 16.28
N GLU A 168 -12.68 11.25 15.60
CA GLU A 168 -12.87 12.00 14.37
C GLU A 168 -13.51 13.35 14.71
N VAL A 169 -12.75 14.43 14.50
CA VAL A 169 -13.20 15.79 14.82
C VAL A 169 -13.72 16.47 13.56
N VAL A 170 -15.03 16.63 13.46
CA VAL A 170 -15.68 17.29 12.33
C VAL A 170 -15.43 18.80 12.37
N THR A 171 -15.04 19.37 11.24
CA THR A 171 -14.72 20.80 11.10
C THR A 171 -15.22 21.36 9.77
N ASN A 172 -15.33 22.68 9.66
CA ASN A 172 -15.72 23.38 8.41
C ASN A 172 -14.55 23.51 7.43
N ARG A 173 -13.91 22.37 7.10
CA ARG A 173 -12.80 22.26 6.14
C ARG A 173 -13.10 21.16 5.12
N PRO A 174 -12.40 21.10 3.99
CA PRO A 174 -12.51 19.96 3.08
C PRO A 174 -12.36 18.63 3.82
N LYS A 175 -13.07 17.60 3.36
CA LYS A 175 -12.95 16.25 3.92
C LYS A 175 -11.49 15.80 3.91
N ALA A 176 -10.99 15.32 5.04
CA ALA A 176 -9.67 14.72 5.10
C ALA A 176 -9.62 13.46 4.25
N ALA A 177 -8.55 13.30 3.47
CA ALA A 177 -8.31 12.13 2.63
C ALA A 177 -7.31 11.18 3.29
N ALA A 178 -7.27 9.95 2.80
CA ALA A 178 -6.21 9.02 3.14
C ALA A 178 -4.85 9.55 2.67
N TYR A 179 -3.82 9.34 3.45
CA TYR A 179 -2.44 9.60 3.05
C TYR A 179 -1.57 8.46 3.57
N ARG A 180 -0.95 7.70 2.70
CA ARG A 180 -0.05 6.55 2.89
C ARG A 180 0.08 6.06 4.34
N ALA A 181 -0.62 4.96 4.68
CA ALA A 181 -0.90 4.51 6.05
C ALA A 181 -1.75 5.52 6.87
N PRO A 182 -3.03 5.76 6.49
CA PRO A 182 -3.87 6.80 7.11
C PRO A 182 -3.86 6.75 8.63
N GLY A 183 -3.55 7.87 9.28
CA GLY A 183 -3.49 7.99 10.74
C GLY A 183 -2.22 7.47 11.40
N ALA A 184 -1.56 6.47 10.83
CA ALA A 184 -0.42 5.81 11.46
C ALA A 184 0.82 6.69 11.65
N PRO A 185 1.29 7.51 10.67
CA PRO A 185 2.51 8.31 10.85
C PRO A 185 2.41 9.31 12.01
N MET A 186 1.26 9.98 12.17
CA MET A 186 1.05 10.93 13.26
C MET A 186 1.00 10.25 14.62
N ALA A 187 0.34 9.08 14.69
CA ALA A 187 0.30 8.28 15.90
C ALA A 187 1.69 7.75 16.28
N ALA A 188 2.45 7.26 15.29
CA ALA A 188 3.83 6.81 15.50
C ALA A 188 4.72 7.96 15.97
N PHE A 189 4.64 9.15 15.36
CA PHE A 189 5.39 10.34 15.81
C PHE A 189 5.18 10.61 17.32
N ALA A 190 3.93 10.60 17.77
CA ALA A 190 3.63 10.89 19.18
C ALA A 190 4.12 9.78 20.12
N VAL A 191 3.87 8.52 19.80
CA VAL A 191 4.28 7.37 20.63
C VAL A 191 5.80 7.23 20.65
N GLU A 192 6.46 7.27 19.51
CA GLU A 192 7.90 7.08 19.38
C GLU A 192 8.70 8.22 20.02
N SER A 193 8.18 9.47 20.01
CA SER A 193 8.75 10.59 20.74
C SER A 193 8.75 10.36 22.26
N VAL A 194 7.67 9.81 22.80
CA VAL A 194 7.61 9.45 24.23
C VAL A 194 8.54 8.28 24.54
N MET A 195 8.70 7.32 23.64
CA MET A 195 9.67 6.21 23.81
C MET A 195 11.12 6.72 23.84
N ASP A 196 11.46 7.71 23.04
CA ASP A 196 12.80 8.33 23.07
C ASP A 196 13.04 9.12 24.36
N GLU A 197 12.04 9.85 24.86
CA GLU A 197 12.13 10.51 26.17
C GLU A 197 12.32 9.50 27.30
N LEU A 198 11.58 8.39 27.30
CA LEU A 198 11.72 7.33 28.28
C LEU A 198 13.12 6.70 28.25
N ALA A 199 13.68 6.44 27.07
CA ALA A 199 15.02 5.93 26.91
C ALA A 199 16.06 6.87 27.53
N LYS A 200 15.91 8.17 27.26
CA LYS A 200 16.78 9.22 27.83
C LYS A 200 16.68 9.31 29.34
N GLU A 201 15.47 9.33 29.92
CA GLU A 201 15.26 9.40 31.37
C GLU A 201 15.76 8.15 32.12
N LEU A 202 15.78 7.00 31.45
CA LEU A 202 16.28 5.74 32.00
C LEU A 202 17.78 5.53 31.76
N ASP A 203 18.44 6.43 31.03
CA ASP A 203 19.82 6.26 30.55
C ASP A 203 20.01 4.92 29.83
N MET A 204 19.06 4.59 28.96
CA MET A 204 18.97 3.33 28.20
C MET A 204 19.10 3.60 26.71
N ASP A 205 19.74 2.68 25.98
CA ASP A 205 19.78 2.73 24.53
C ASP A 205 18.34 2.65 23.97
N PRO A 206 17.94 3.55 23.05
CA PRO A 206 16.57 3.57 22.51
C PRO A 206 16.16 2.28 21.80
N ILE A 207 17.09 1.57 21.15
CA ILE A 207 16.81 0.26 20.54
C ILE A 207 16.59 -0.80 21.61
N GLU A 208 17.40 -0.81 22.68
CA GLU A 208 17.23 -1.76 23.78
C GLU A 208 15.88 -1.60 24.49
N LEU A 209 15.45 -0.35 24.73
CA LEU A 209 14.14 -0.09 25.31
C LEU A 209 13.02 -0.65 24.43
N ARG A 210 13.15 -0.47 23.11
CA ARG A 210 12.17 -0.99 22.13
C ARG A 210 12.20 -2.51 22.04
N LEU A 211 13.38 -3.14 21.96
CA LEU A 211 13.53 -4.60 21.94
C LEU A 211 12.92 -5.27 23.17
N MET A 212 13.10 -4.66 24.36
CA MET A 212 12.53 -5.18 25.61
C MET A 212 11.01 -5.20 25.61
N ASN A 213 10.37 -4.26 24.89
CA ASN A 213 8.93 -4.09 24.87
C ASN A 213 8.30 -4.41 23.50
N ALA A 214 9.09 -4.88 22.53
CA ALA A 214 8.63 -5.16 21.19
C ALA A 214 7.59 -6.28 21.16
N ALA A 215 6.55 -6.09 20.37
CA ALA A 215 5.65 -7.15 19.98
C ALA A 215 6.39 -8.26 19.20
N ASP A 216 5.89 -9.49 19.30
CA ASP A 216 6.44 -10.67 18.66
C ASP A 216 5.31 -11.60 18.23
N GLU A 217 5.64 -12.73 17.61
CA GLU A 217 4.69 -13.79 17.36
C GLU A 217 3.97 -14.18 18.66
N GLY A 218 2.64 -14.29 18.59
CA GLY A 218 1.79 -14.60 19.74
C GLY A 218 1.41 -13.39 20.60
N THR A 219 2.00 -12.20 20.41
CA THR A 219 1.56 -10.98 21.11
C THR A 219 0.14 -10.61 20.69
N LYS A 220 -0.73 -10.31 21.66
CA LYS A 220 -2.02 -9.68 21.40
C LYS A 220 -1.80 -8.22 21.03
N SER A 221 -2.13 -7.86 19.79
CA SER A 221 -1.94 -6.51 19.28
C SER A 221 -2.77 -5.47 20.04
N ALA A 222 -2.34 -4.22 19.97
CA ALA A 222 -3.05 -3.07 20.52
C ALA A 222 -4.49 -2.90 19.99
N TYR A 223 -4.79 -3.43 18.80
CA TYR A 223 -6.11 -3.35 18.16
C TYR A 223 -6.90 -4.69 18.17
N GLY A 224 -6.41 -5.73 18.87
CA GLY A 224 -7.15 -6.94 19.21
C GLY A 224 -6.62 -8.27 18.67
N PRO A 225 -6.25 -8.41 17.37
CA PRO A 225 -5.73 -9.68 16.83
C PRO A 225 -4.42 -10.12 17.48
N THR A 226 -4.16 -11.42 17.51
CA THR A 226 -2.85 -11.97 17.88
C THR A 226 -1.95 -12.00 16.65
N TYR A 227 -0.72 -11.52 16.79
CA TYR A 227 0.22 -11.50 15.68
C TYR A 227 0.67 -12.91 15.29
N PRO A 228 0.66 -13.22 13.98
CA PRO A 228 1.43 -14.35 13.44
C PRO A 228 2.92 -14.04 13.51
N ALA A 229 3.75 -14.81 12.82
CA ALA A 229 5.17 -14.45 12.64
C ALA A 229 5.31 -13.03 12.10
N ILE A 230 6.07 -12.17 12.78
CA ILE A 230 6.32 -10.76 12.44
C ILE A 230 7.81 -10.41 12.56
N GLY A 231 8.23 -9.38 11.83
CA GLY A 231 9.63 -9.00 11.73
C GLY A 231 10.08 -7.82 12.60
N LEU A 232 9.28 -7.30 13.55
CA LEU A 232 9.65 -6.10 14.31
C LEU A 232 11.00 -6.24 15.04
N LYS A 233 11.20 -7.31 15.79
CA LYS A 233 12.47 -7.55 16.49
C LYS A 233 13.64 -7.67 15.51
N ALA A 234 13.42 -8.35 14.38
CA ALA A 234 14.45 -8.47 13.35
C ALA A 234 14.84 -7.10 12.76
N THR A 235 13.87 -6.19 12.53
CA THR A 235 14.18 -4.81 12.07
C THR A 235 14.96 -4.02 13.11
N LEU A 236 14.64 -4.14 14.40
CA LEU A 236 15.37 -3.50 15.51
C LEU A 236 16.78 -4.06 15.66
N GLU A 237 16.96 -5.38 15.59
CA GLU A 237 18.28 -6.03 15.66
C GLU A 237 19.16 -5.66 14.46
N ALA A 238 18.59 -5.63 13.25
CA ALA A 238 19.27 -5.16 12.07
C ALA A 238 19.70 -3.68 12.19
N ALA A 239 18.83 -2.83 12.72
CA ALA A 239 19.12 -1.42 12.99
C ALA A 239 20.26 -1.27 14.00
N LYS A 240 20.26 -2.05 15.09
CA LYS A 240 21.31 -2.06 16.10
C LYS A 240 22.66 -2.50 15.53
N ALA A 241 22.67 -3.50 14.66
CA ALA A 241 23.88 -4.03 14.05
C ALA A 241 24.42 -3.16 12.90
N HIS A 242 23.62 -2.25 12.37
CA HIS A 242 23.97 -1.45 11.20
C HIS A 242 25.02 -0.37 11.53
N PRO A 243 26.01 -0.12 10.65
CA PRO A 243 27.04 0.91 10.86
C PRO A 243 26.48 2.32 11.12
N HIS A 244 25.28 2.63 10.60
CA HIS A 244 24.62 3.90 10.88
C HIS A 244 24.40 4.13 12.38
N TRP A 245 23.96 3.09 13.16
CA TRP A 245 23.65 3.25 14.57
C TRP A 245 24.89 3.64 15.41
N SER A 246 26.05 3.12 15.07
CA SER A 246 27.31 3.39 15.79
C SER A 246 28.15 4.50 15.17
N ALA A 247 27.73 5.11 14.08
CA ALA A 247 28.50 6.15 13.40
C ALA A 247 28.66 7.38 14.30
N PRO A 248 29.85 8.02 14.34
CA PRO A 248 30.04 9.21 15.14
C PRO A 248 29.21 10.39 14.64
N LEU A 249 28.75 11.22 15.58
CA LEU A 249 28.05 12.47 15.33
C LEU A 249 28.99 13.64 15.54
N GLY A 250 28.86 14.70 14.74
CA GLY A 250 29.54 15.96 14.88
C GLY A 250 28.81 16.95 15.80
N PRO A 251 29.36 18.17 15.95
CA PRO A 251 28.67 19.24 16.66
C PRO A 251 27.29 19.54 16.02
N ASN A 252 26.31 19.86 16.87
CA ASN A 252 24.92 20.16 16.47
C ASN A 252 24.21 19.05 15.68
N GLN A 253 24.74 17.83 15.72
CA GLN A 253 24.14 16.67 15.09
C GLN A 253 23.45 15.79 16.13
N GLY A 254 22.34 15.18 15.73
CA GLY A 254 21.57 14.25 16.54
C GLY A 254 21.14 13.04 15.74
N ARG A 255 20.99 11.90 16.42
CA ARG A 255 20.40 10.68 15.89
C ARG A 255 19.08 10.40 16.57
N GLY A 256 18.05 10.12 15.77
CA GLY A 256 16.76 9.65 16.22
C GLY A 256 16.39 8.34 15.54
N MET A 257 15.43 7.65 16.14
CA MET A 257 14.83 6.46 15.56
C MET A 257 13.34 6.39 15.82
N GLY A 258 12.65 5.58 15.03
CA GLY A 258 11.24 5.28 15.25
C GLY A 258 10.84 3.96 14.64
N CYS A 259 9.82 3.32 15.24
CA CYS A 259 9.16 2.13 14.70
C CYS A 259 7.88 2.50 14.00
N GLY A 260 7.58 1.83 12.87
CA GLY A 260 6.35 1.97 12.13
C GLY A 260 5.61 0.65 12.02
N PHE A 261 4.30 0.75 11.86
CA PHE A 261 3.41 -0.38 11.69
C PHE A 261 2.35 -0.07 10.63
N TRP A 262 2.08 -1.06 9.78
CA TRP A 262 0.89 -1.09 8.95
C TRP A 262 0.43 -2.52 8.71
N PHE A 263 -0.86 -2.71 8.57
CA PHE A 263 -1.45 -3.94 8.10
C PHE A 263 -1.89 -3.76 6.64
N ASN A 264 -1.86 -4.81 5.82
CA ASN A 264 -2.45 -4.73 4.50
C ASN A 264 -3.95 -5.07 4.56
N PHE A 265 -4.71 -4.54 3.60
CA PHE A 265 -6.09 -4.92 3.40
C PHE A 265 -6.19 -6.12 2.44
N GLY A 266 -7.25 -6.90 2.60
CA GLY A 266 -7.67 -7.92 1.65
C GLY A 266 -8.69 -7.36 0.64
N GLY A 267 -9.89 -7.88 0.66
CA GLY A 267 -11.04 -7.44 -0.13
C GLY A 267 -11.18 -8.13 -1.48
N ASP A 268 -12.25 -7.77 -2.17
CA ASP A 268 -12.64 -8.39 -3.44
C ASP A 268 -11.58 -8.22 -4.51
N THR A 269 -11.23 -9.32 -5.15
CA THR A 269 -10.19 -9.39 -6.17
C THR A 269 -10.57 -10.42 -7.23
N CYS A 270 -10.49 -10.01 -8.48
CA CYS A 270 -10.74 -10.86 -9.64
C CYS A 270 -9.56 -10.76 -10.60
N VAL A 271 -9.04 -11.90 -11.05
CA VAL A 271 -7.94 -12.02 -12.02
C VAL A 271 -8.31 -13.02 -13.10
N SER A 272 -8.00 -12.70 -14.33
CA SER A 272 -8.15 -13.60 -15.48
C SER A 272 -6.84 -13.67 -16.26
N LEU A 273 -6.44 -14.89 -16.62
CA LEU A 273 -5.21 -15.17 -17.32
C LEU A 273 -5.53 -16.00 -18.57
N MET A 274 -5.08 -15.56 -19.73
CA MET A 274 -5.29 -16.26 -21.02
C MET A 274 -3.95 -16.70 -21.61
N ILE A 275 -3.90 -17.95 -22.04
CA ILE A 275 -2.77 -18.51 -22.77
C ILE A 275 -3.02 -18.29 -24.27
N ASN A 276 -2.13 -17.54 -24.92
CA ASN A 276 -2.19 -17.28 -26.34
C ASN A 276 -1.60 -18.45 -27.16
N PRO A 277 -2.03 -18.67 -28.42
CA PRO A 277 -1.55 -19.78 -29.25
C PRO A 277 -0.03 -19.80 -29.49
N ASP A 278 0.65 -18.67 -29.34
CA ASP A 278 2.11 -18.53 -29.47
C ASP A 278 2.88 -18.84 -28.20
N GLY A 279 2.16 -19.14 -27.10
CA GLY A 279 2.74 -19.42 -25.77
C GLY A 279 2.93 -18.18 -24.90
N THR A 280 2.55 -16.99 -25.36
CA THR A 280 2.50 -15.81 -24.50
C THR A 280 1.26 -15.81 -23.61
N VAL A 281 1.30 -15.03 -22.54
CA VAL A 281 0.24 -14.97 -21.53
C VAL A 281 -0.27 -13.54 -21.36
N SER A 282 -1.59 -13.36 -21.45
CA SER A 282 -2.26 -12.11 -21.14
C SER A 282 -2.91 -12.22 -19.76
N LEU A 283 -2.41 -11.47 -18.79
CA LEU A 283 -2.94 -11.40 -17.43
C LEU A 283 -3.76 -10.12 -17.28
N SER A 284 -5.05 -10.26 -16.95
CA SER A 284 -5.95 -9.14 -16.69
C SER A 284 -6.26 -9.06 -15.21
N GLU A 285 -6.03 -7.89 -14.60
CA GLU A 285 -6.34 -7.61 -13.21
C GLU A 285 -7.01 -6.23 -13.07
N GLY A 286 -7.70 -5.97 -11.97
CA GLY A 286 -8.57 -4.81 -11.83
C GLY A 286 -8.03 -3.70 -10.91
N ASN A 287 -6.73 -3.67 -10.62
CA ASN A 287 -6.14 -2.67 -9.74
C ASN A 287 -5.20 -1.76 -10.53
N PRO A 288 -5.43 -0.43 -10.56
CA PRO A 288 -4.50 0.50 -11.20
C PRO A 288 -3.08 0.35 -10.67
N ASP A 289 -2.11 0.31 -11.58
CA ASP A 289 -0.70 0.15 -11.25
C ASP A 289 -0.15 1.39 -10.57
N ILE A 290 0.25 1.25 -9.31
CA ILE A 290 0.91 2.29 -8.53
C ILE A 290 2.18 1.68 -7.92
N GLY A 291 3.33 2.20 -8.33
CA GLY A 291 4.63 1.72 -7.86
C GLY A 291 5.10 0.40 -8.49
N GLY A 292 4.57 0.01 -9.66
CA GLY A 292 5.05 -1.12 -10.44
C GLY A 292 4.40 -2.46 -10.14
N SER A 293 3.19 -2.48 -9.56
CA SER A 293 2.47 -3.71 -9.21
C SER A 293 2.23 -4.66 -10.39
N ARG A 294 2.02 -4.13 -11.62
CA ARG A 294 1.90 -4.98 -12.83
C ARG A 294 3.10 -5.90 -13.06
N ALA A 295 4.32 -5.40 -12.82
CA ALA A 295 5.52 -6.21 -12.94
C ALA A 295 5.52 -7.36 -11.93
N SER A 296 5.17 -7.09 -10.68
CA SER A 296 5.07 -8.12 -9.63
C SER A 296 4.03 -9.20 -9.97
N MET A 297 2.87 -8.81 -10.53
CA MET A 297 1.86 -9.77 -10.98
C MET A 297 2.37 -10.63 -12.15
N SER A 298 3.05 -10.02 -13.12
CA SER A 298 3.68 -10.75 -14.21
C SER A 298 4.74 -11.75 -13.72
N MET A 299 5.56 -11.36 -12.72
CA MET A 299 6.57 -12.25 -12.12
C MET A 299 5.93 -13.45 -11.42
N MET A 300 4.88 -13.24 -10.60
CA MET A 300 4.18 -14.32 -9.92
C MET A 300 3.52 -15.29 -10.90
N ALA A 301 2.89 -14.77 -11.96
CA ALA A 301 2.28 -15.61 -12.99
C ALA A 301 3.33 -16.40 -13.77
N ALA A 302 4.47 -15.80 -14.13
CA ALA A 302 5.56 -16.44 -14.85
C ALA A 302 6.18 -17.56 -14.02
N GLU A 303 6.42 -17.33 -12.73
CA GLU A 303 6.98 -18.33 -11.81
C GLU A 303 6.05 -19.54 -11.65
N GLU A 304 4.74 -19.32 -11.42
CA GLU A 304 3.77 -20.43 -11.34
C GLU A 304 3.68 -21.22 -12.64
N LEU A 305 3.70 -20.54 -13.77
CA LEU A 305 3.63 -21.19 -15.09
C LEU A 305 4.94 -21.85 -15.51
N GLY A 306 6.08 -21.49 -14.90
CA GLY A 306 7.41 -21.96 -15.27
C GLY A 306 7.88 -21.43 -16.62
N ILE A 307 7.57 -20.18 -16.95
CA ILE A 307 7.91 -19.52 -18.22
C ILE A 307 8.70 -18.23 -17.98
N PRO A 308 9.45 -17.71 -18.97
CA PRO A 308 10.11 -16.42 -18.87
C PRO A 308 9.12 -15.27 -18.60
N TYR A 309 9.54 -14.33 -17.75
CA TYR A 309 8.77 -13.13 -17.38
C TYR A 309 8.27 -12.34 -18.61
N GLU A 310 9.09 -12.22 -19.64
CA GLU A 310 8.82 -11.47 -20.87
C GLU A 310 7.65 -12.05 -21.68
N GLN A 311 7.24 -13.28 -21.39
CA GLN A 311 6.08 -13.92 -22.03
C GLN A 311 4.76 -13.56 -21.35
N VAL A 312 4.79 -12.91 -20.18
CA VAL A 312 3.58 -12.50 -19.45
C VAL A 312 3.37 -10.99 -19.58
N ARG A 313 2.20 -10.61 -20.09
CA ARG A 313 1.77 -9.20 -20.15
C ARG A 313 0.57 -8.95 -19.25
N THR A 314 0.77 -8.17 -18.19
CA THR A 314 -0.31 -7.71 -17.32
C THR A 314 -0.98 -6.46 -17.88
N VAL A 315 -2.31 -6.47 -17.88
CA VAL A 315 -3.19 -5.38 -18.34
C VAL A 315 -4.18 -5.04 -17.22
N ILE A 316 -4.36 -3.75 -16.97
CA ILE A 316 -5.42 -3.27 -16.09
C ILE A 316 -6.74 -3.30 -16.87
N ALA A 317 -7.64 -4.17 -16.47
CA ALA A 317 -8.94 -4.35 -17.11
C ALA A 317 -9.89 -3.19 -16.77
N ASP A 318 -10.83 -2.89 -17.65
CA ASP A 318 -11.94 -1.98 -17.35
C ASP A 318 -13.07 -2.67 -16.57
N THR A 319 -14.02 -1.90 -16.08
CA THR A 319 -15.12 -2.42 -15.25
C THR A 319 -16.17 -3.24 -16.00
N ALA A 320 -16.08 -3.35 -17.32
CA ALA A 320 -16.98 -4.15 -18.13
C ALA A 320 -16.38 -5.52 -18.51
N THR A 321 -15.06 -5.69 -18.34
CA THR A 321 -14.34 -6.88 -18.84
C THR A 321 -13.82 -7.80 -17.74
N LEU A 322 -13.84 -7.36 -16.49
CA LEU A 322 -13.40 -8.16 -15.34
C LEU A 322 -14.38 -7.96 -14.16
N GLY A 323 -14.42 -8.92 -13.22
CA GLY A 323 -15.21 -8.85 -12.00
C GLY A 323 -14.78 -7.74 -11.06
N GLN A 324 -15.53 -7.55 -9.97
CA GLN A 324 -15.27 -6.51 -8.96
C GLN A 324 -13.85 -6.62 -8.40
N ASN A 325 -13.19 -5.48 -8.27
CA ASN A 325 -11.91 -5.33 -7.56
C ASN A 325 -12.00 -4.14 -6.60
N GLU A 326 -11.43 -4.29 -5.42
CA GLU A 326 -11.27 -3.20 -4.47
C GLU A 326 -10.22 -2.18 -4.95
N VAL A 327 -10.22 -1.02 -4.30
CA VAL A 327 -9.30 0.09 -4.59
C VAL A 327 -7.84 -0.35 -4.38
N THR A 328 -6.91 0.17 -5.17
CA THR A 328 -5.46 0.10 -4.89
C THR A 328 -5.15 1.00 -3.70
N ASP A 329 -5.28 0.48 -2.51
CA ASP A 329 -4.98 1.13 -1.24
C ASP A 329 -4.57 0.11 -0.17
N GLY A 330 -4.30 0.55 1.06
CA GLY A 330 -4.05 -0.31 2.21
C GLY A 330 -2.96 -1.36 2.02
N SER A 331 -2.06 -1.20 1.05
CA SER A 331 -0.98 -2.15 0.71
C SER A 331 -1.48 -3.53 0.26
N ARG A 332 -2.67 -3.60 -0.38
CA ARG A 332 -3.33 -4.88 -0.69
C ARG A 332 -2.90 -5.55 -2.00
N VAL A 333 -2.38 -4.79 -2.98
CA VAL A 333 -2.27 -5.31 -4.36
C VAL A 333 -1.31 -6.51 -4.44
N THR A 334 -0.08 -6.38 -3.99
CA THR A 334 0.88 -7.52 -4.04
C THR A 334 0.38 -8.72 -3.23
N PHE A 335 -0.33 -8.48 -2.13
CA PHE A 335 -0.92 -9.53 -1.30
C PHE A 335 -2.16 -10.16 -1.96
N ALA A 336 -3.25 -9.40 -2.13
CA ALA A 336 -4.55 -9.94 -2.54
C ALA A 336 -4.61 -10.24 -4.05
N VAL A 337 -4.12 -9.32 -4.91
CA VAL A 337 -4.09 -9.56 -6.36
C VAL A 337 -3.01 -10.58 -6.71
N GLY A 338 -1.89 -10.59 -5.98
CA GLY A 338 -0.88 -11.64 -6.09
C GLY A 338 -1.43 -13.02 -5.78
N LEU A 339 -2.21 -13.17 -4.70
CA LEU A 339 -2.89 -14.43 -4.36
C LEU A 339 -3.84 -14.88 -5.46
N ALA A 340 -4.65 -13.96 -6.01
CA ALA A 340 -5.57 -14.28 -7.10
C ALA A 340 -4.81 -14.65 -8.40
N THR A 341 -3.70 -13.96 -8.69
CA THR A 341 -2.83 -14.25 -9.84
C THR A 341 -2.23 -15.65 -9.76
N ILE A 342 -1.66 -16.02 -8.61
CA ILE A 342 -1.12 -17.36 -8.35
C ILE A 342 -2.20 -18.42 -8.58
N LYS A 343 -3.39 -18.23 -8.02
CA LYS A 343 -4.49 -19.18 -8.15
C LYS A 343 -5.05 -19.26 -9.57
N ALA A 344 -5.12 -18.14 -10.30
CA ALA A 344 -5.52 -18.13 -11.70
C ALA A 344 -4.50 -18.86 -12.59
N ALA A 345 -3.20 -18.70 -12.33
CA ALA A 345 -2.15 -19.44 -13.03
C ALA A 345 -2.24 -20.95 -12.76
N ARG A 346 -2.43 -21.35 -11.49
CA ARG A 346 -2.66 -22.76 -11.11
C ARG A 346 -3.92 -23.33 -11.77
N HIS A 347 -5.00 -22.57 -11.87
CA HIS A 347 -6.19 -23.00 -12.59
C HIS A 347 -5.90 -23.24 -14.09
N ALA A 348 -5.14 -22.36 -14.73
CA ALA A 348 -4.71 -22.56 -16.12
C ALA A 348 -3.84 -23.81 -16.28
N ILE A 349 -2.93 -24.09 -15.32
CA ILE A 349 -2.09 -25.29 -15.28
C ILE A 349 -2.96 -26.56 -15.23
N GLU A 350 -3.97 -26.62 -14.39
CA GLU A 350 -4.86 -27.80 -14.32
C GLU A 350 -5.58 -28.04 -15.65
N ILE A 351 -6.04 -26.98 -16.32
CA ILE A 351 -6.60 -27.09 -17.67
C ILE A 351 -5.58 -27.64 -18.66
N MET A 352 -4.35 -27.14 -18.64
CA MET A 352 -3.29 -27.59 -19.54
C MET A 352 -2.89 -29.04 -19.27
N LYS A 353 -2.80 -29.47 -18.02
CA LYS A 353 -2.57 -30.87 -17.63
C LYS A 353 -3.65 -31.79 -18.20
N ALA A 354 -4.93 -31.40 -18.08
CA ALA A 354 -6.03 -32.14 -18.65
C ALA A 354 -5.97 -32.26 -20.19
N ARG A 355 -5.51 -31.19 -20.88
CA ARG A 355 -5.31 -31.21 -22.35
C ARG A 355 -4.18 -32.15 -22.78
N ALA A 356 -3.05 -32.12 -22.04
CA ALA A 356 -1.94 -33.01 -22.27
C ALA A 356 -2.34 -34.47 -22.01
N ALA A 357 -3.04 -34.75 -20.90
CA ALA A 357 -3.57 -36.06 -20.56
C ALA A 357 -4.47 -36.62 -21.67
N ALA A 358 -5.43 -35.82 -22.13
CA ALA A 358 -6.31 -36.21 -23.24
C ALA A 358 -5.52 -36.52 -24.54
N THR A 359 -4.46 -35.75 -24.83
CA THR A 359 -3.60 -35.95 -26.00
C THR A 359 -2.82 -37.27 -25.88
N TRP A 360 -2.38 -37.65 -24.70
CA TRP A 360 -1.66 -38.89 -24.42
C TRP A 360 -2.57 -40.12 -24.16
N GLY A 361 -3.86 -39.87 -23.93
CA GLY A 361 -4.82 -40.94 -23.57
C GLY A 361 -4.59 -41.51 -22.18
N ILE A 362 -4.24 -40.66 -21.22
CA ILE A 362 -4.02 -41.00 -19.78
C ILE A 362 -4.92 -40.13 -18.91
N GLU A 363 -5.00 -40.46 -17.62
CA GLU A 363 -5.78 -39.66 -16.64
C GLU A 363 -5.03 -38.36 -16.26
N PRO A 364 -5.73 -37.25 -16.00
CA PRO A 364 -5.11 -35.97 -15.63
C PRO A 364 -4.23 -36.03 -14.37
N GLU A 365 -4.58 -36.89 -13.41
CA GLU A 365 -3.82 -37.13 -12.17
C GLU A 365 -2.46 -37.79 -12.42
N ALA A 366 -2.27 -38.39 -13.61
CA ALA A 366 -1.00 -38.94 -14.06
C ALA A 366 -0.13 -37.92 -14.81
N VAL A 367 -0.46 -36.64 -14.70
CA VAL A 367 0.29 -35.53 -15.31
C VAL A 367 0.78 -34.57 -14.24
N GLU A 368 2.05 -34.27 -14.22
CA GLU A 368 2.66 -33.21 -13.41
C GLU A 368 3.00 -32.00 -14.28
N TRP A 369 3.05 -30.81 -13.65
CA TRP A 369 3.52 -29.58 -14.29
C TRP A 369 4.90 -29.25 -13.73
N VAL A 370 5.93 -29.31 -14.58
CA VAL A 370 7.32 -29.09 -14.19
C VAL A 370 8.00 -28.20 -15.23
N ASP A 371 8.62 -27.13 -14.78
CA ASP A 371 9.41 -26.21 -15.63
C ASP A 371 8.68 -25.76 -16.91
N GLY A 372 7.41 -25.34 -16.78
CA GLY A 372 6.61 -24.83 -17.89
C GLY A 372 6.10 -25.88 -18.88
N ALA A 373 6.10 -27.16 -18.49
CA ALA A 373 5.64 -28.25 -19.31
C ALA A 373 4.82 -29.28 -18.52
N ALA A 374 3.80 -29.83 -19.18
CA ALA A 374 3.14 -31.05 -18.74
C ALA A 374 4.06 -32.27 -18.97
N GLN A 375 4.20 -33.09 -17.95
CA GLN A 375 5.01 -34.32 -18.00
C GLN A 375 4.20 -35.52 -17.51
N PRO A 376 4.26 -36.68 -18.18
CA PRO A 376 3.62 -37.90 -17.69
C PRO A 376 4.31 -38.37 -16.42
N ALA A 377 3.51 -38.69 -15.39
CA ALA A 377 3.99 -39.06 -14.06
C ALA A 377 3.59 -40.49 -13.66
N GLY A 378 4.14 -40.97 -12.55
CA GLY A 378 3.87 -42.30 -11.99
C GLY A 378 4.15 -43.43 -12.99
N PRO A 379 3.21 -44.36 -13.21
CA PRO A 379 3.38 -45.47 -14.15
C PRO A 379 3.56 -45.05 -15.60
N ASN A 380 3.28 -43.81 -15.93
CA ASN A 380 3.39 -43.23 -17.28
C ASN A 380 4.68 -42.42 -17.49
N ALA A 381 5.51 -42.26 -16.48
CA ALA A 381 6.77 -41.51 -16.57
C ALA A 381 7.63 -42.02 -17.76
N GLY A 382 8.03 -41.06 -18.61
CA GLY A 382 8.87 -41.33 -19.79
C GLY A 382 8.17 -42.02 -20.98
N LYS A 383 6.85 -42.31 -20.91
CA LYS A 383 6.12 -42.95 -22.03
C LYS A 383 5.76 -41.98 -23.15
N PHE A 384 5.64 -40.72 -22.85
CA PHE A 384 5.31 -39.65 -23.78
C PHE A 384 6.29 -38.49 -23.64
N PRO A 385 6.60 -37.77 -24.73
CA PRO A 385 7.41 -36.55 -24.62
C PRO A 385 6.66 -35.47 -23.83
N PRO A 386 7.37 -34.67 -23.01
CA PRO A 386 6.77 -33.51 -22.36
C PRO A 386 6.14 -32.54 -23.37
N MET A 387 5.07 -31.88 -22.97
CA MET A 387 4.43 -30.83 -23.76
C MET A 387 4.59 -29.49 -23.04
N THR A 388 5.28 -28.55 -23.65
CA THR A 388 5.43 -27.19 -23.12
C THR A 388 4.09 -26.44 -23.14
N LEU A 389 4.00 -25.37 -22.36
CA LEU A 389 2.85 -24.46 -22.41
C LEU A 389 2.52 -24.05 -23.86
N LYS A 390 3.54 -23.74 -24.66
CA LYS A 390 3.38 -23.37 -26.08
C LYS A 390 2.86 -24.53 -26.92
N ASP A 391 3.33 -25.76 -26.72
CA ASP A 391 2.86 -26.93 -27.47
C ASP A 391 1.36 -27.18 -27.20
N ILE A 392 0.95 -27.08 -25.92
CA ILE A 392 -0.45 -27.26 -25.50
C ILE A 392 -1.33 -26.13 -26.06
N ALA A 393 -0.85 -24.90 -26.00
CA ALA A 393 -1.54 -23.73 -26.54
C ALA A 393 -1.76 -23.83 -28.06
N ALA A 394 -0.78 -24.32 -28.79
CA ALA A 394 -0.85 -24.48 -30.25
C ALA A 394 -1.95 -25.48 -30.70
N ILE A 395 -2.27 -26.48 -29.88
CA ILE A 395 -3.32 -27.49 -30.17
C ILE A 395 -4.65 -27.19 -29.46
N ALA A 396 -4.77 -26.08 -28.77
CA ALA A 396 -5.93 -25.75 -27.94
C ALA A 396 -7.27 -25.83 -28.70
N SER A 397 -7.31 -25.36 -29.94
CA SER A 397 -8.51 -25.44 -30.80
C SER A 397 -9.03 -26.85 -31.02
N ASN A 398 -8.15 -27.86 -31.01
CA ASN A 398 -8.47 -29.26 -31.24
C ASN A 398 -8.71 -30.03 -29.94
N THR A 399 -8.37 -29.47 -28.79
CA THR A 399 -8.41 -30.13 -27.48
C THR A 399 -9.40 -29.50 -26.50
N GLY A 400 -10.32 -28.64 -26.99
CA GLY A 400 -11.43 -28.07 -26.20
C GLY A 400 -11.46 -26.53 -26.17
N GLY A 401 -10.72 -25.87 -27.08
CA GLY A 401 -10.79 -24.41 -27.27
C GLY A 401 -9.78 -23.62 -26.42
N PRO A 402 -9.92 -22.30 -26.35
CA PRO A 402 -9.01 -21.41 -25.63
C PRO A 402 -8.75 -21.84 -24.18
N ILE A 403 -7.54 -21.57 -23.69
CA ILE A 403 -7.13 -21.88 -22.31
C ILE A 403 -7.11 -20.59 -21.53
N ALA A 404 -7.90 -20.53 -20.46
CA ALA A 404 -7.94 -19.39 -19.56
C ALA A 404 -7.98 -19.86 -18.10
N GLY A 405 -7.13 -19.28 -17.27
CA GLY A 405 -7.24 -19.37 -15.82
C GLY A 405 -8.03 -18.18 -15.28
N HIS A 406 -8.87 -18.42 -14.30
CA HIS A 406 -9.66 -17.37 -13.66
C HIS A 406 -9.77 -17.65 -12.17
N PHE A 407 -9.68 -16.59 -11.36
CA PHE A 407 -9.87 -16.71 -9.92
C PHE A 407 -10.46 -15.44 -9.32
N GLU A 408 -11.39 -15.64 -8.42
CA GLU A 408 -11.99 -14.61 -7.59
C GLU A 408 -11.73 -14.94 -6.12
N VAL A 409 -11.38 -13.94 -5.33
CA VAL A 409 -11.16 -14.09 -3.90
C VAL A 409 -11.53 -12.81 -3.16
N ASN A 410 -12.13 -12.96 -1.99
CA ASN A 410 -12.08 -11.95 -0.95
C ASN A 410 -10.96 -12.39 0.00
N ALA A 411 -9.80 -11.76 -0.14
CA ALA A 411 -8.65 -12.12 0.67
C ALA A 411 -8.89 -11.69 2.13
N GLU A 412 -8.86 -12.67 3.03
CA GLU A 412 -8.95 -12.44 4.48
C GLU A 412 -7.56 -12.57 5.11
N GLY A 413 -7.40 -11.97 6.28
CA GLY A 413 -6.17 -12.11 7.06
C GLY A 413 -5.02 -11.28 6.50
N ALA A 414 -5.03 -10.02 6.79
CA ALA A 414 -3.97 -9.10 6.42
C ALA A 414 -2.59 -9.54 6.96
N GLY A 415 -1.57 -9.48 6.12
CA GLY A 415 -0.19 -9.50 6.57
C GLY A 415 0.12 -8.20 7.31
N VAL A 416 0.71 -8.29 8.50
CA VAL A 416 1.17 -7.11 9.23
C VAL A 416 2.65 -6.88 8.96
N SER A 417 3.04 -5.61 8.81
CA SER A 417 4.39 -5.21 8.45
C SER A 417 4.92 -4.16 9.43
N PHE A 418 6.18 -4.29 9.80
CA PHE A 418 6.87 -3.40 10.70
C PHE A 418 8.13 -2.85 10.06
N GLY A 419 8.46 -1.61 10.41
CA GLY A 419 9.70 -0.97 10.01
C GLY A 419 10.38 -0.27 11.17
N THR A 420 11.71 -0.18 11.11
CA THR A 420 12.52 0.63 11.99
C THR A 420 13.31 1.61 11.15
N HIS A 421 13.30 2.88 11.51
CA HIS A 421 13.99 3.95 10.79
C HIS A 421 15.02 4.61 11.69
N ILE A 422 16.17 4.98 11.13
CA ILE A 422 17.22 5.77 11.78
C ILE A 422 17.49 7.01 10.94
N ALA A 423 17.53 8.17 11.58
CA ALA A 423 17.84 9.44 10.94
C ALA A 423 18.93 10.18 11.72
N ASP A 424 19.94 10.69 11.00
CA ASP A 424 20.89 11.67 11.53
C ASP A 424 20.53 13.05 10.99
N THR A 425 20.45 14.02 11.87
CA THR A 425 20.17 15.41 11.52
C THR A 425 21.23 16.35 12.04
N GLU A 426 21.37 17.50 11.38
CA GLU A 426 22.18 18.62 11.83
C GLU A 426 21.29 19.85 11.94
N VAL A 427 21.43 20.58 13.03
CA VAL A 427 20.70 21.83 13.27
C VAL A 427 21.68 23.00 13.19
N ASP A 428 21.38 23.97 12.35
CA ASP A 428 22.08 25.25 12.36
C ASP A 428 21.66 26.06 13.59
N PRO A 429 22.57 26.34 14.54
CA PRO A 429 22.23 27.01 15.79
C PRO A 429 21.85 28.49 15.61
N GLU A 430 22.18 29.11 14.50
CA GLU A 430 21.88 30.53 14.24
C GLU A 430 20.48 30.67 13.62
N THR A 431 20.09 29.76 12.73
CA THR A 431 18.82 29.85 11.97
C THR A 431 17.77 28.87 12.44
N GLY A 432 18.16 27.79 13.13
CA GLY A 432 17.29 26.67 13.48
C GLY A 432 16.99 25.73 12.28
N ALA A 433 17.61 25.96 11.13
CA ALA A 433 17.42 25.10 9.97
C ALA A 433 17.90 23.67 10.24
N VAL A 434 17.09 22.69 9.85
CA VAL A 434 17.41 21.26 10.04
C VAL A 434 17.78 20.64 8.69
N LYS A 435 18.88 19.90 8.66
CA LYS A 435 19.33 19.12 7.52
C LYS A 435 19.39 17.64 7.88
N VAL A 436 18.79 16.80 7.05
CA VAL A 436 18.94 15.34 7.18
C VAL A 436 20.26 14.93 6.55
N LEU A 437 21.14 14.33 7.31
CA LEU A 437 22.49 13.93 6.89
C LEU A 437 22.56 12.50 6.41
N ARG A 438 21.81 11.61 7.06
CA ARG A 438 21.78 10.17 6.82
C ARG A 438 20.42 9.61 7.19
N TYR A 439 19.95 8.65 6.40
CA TYR A 439 18.66 7.99 6.66
C TYR A 439 18.73 6.52 6.25
N THR A 440 18.36 5.61 7.16
CA THR A 440 18.30 4.16 6.88
C THR A 440 16.93 3.61 7.30
N VAL A 441 16.37 2.80 6.43
CA VAL A 441 15.05 2.14 6.61
C VAL A 441 15.26 0.64 6.71
N PHE A 442 14.79 0.02 7.77
CA PHE A 442 14.75 -1.44 7.97
C PHE A 442 13.29 -1.86 7.91
N GLN A 443 12.92 -2.65 6.90
CA GLN A 443 11.51 -3.00 6.66
C GLN A 443 11.32 -4.50 6.54
N ASP A 444 10.40 -5.06 7.33
CA ASP A 444 9.86 -6.39 7.09
C ASP A 444 8.85 -6.31 5.93
N ALA A 445 9.25 -6.80 4.77
CA ALA A 445 8.44 -6.82 3.55
C ALA A 445 7.78 -8.18 3.28
N GLY A 446 7.97 -9.17 4.17
CA GLY A 446 7.71 -10.54 3.80
C GLY A 446 8.61 -10.94 2.62
N LYS A 447 8.09 -11.66 1.63
CA LYS A 447 8.84 -11.90 0.38
C LYS A 447 8.80 -10.67 -0.53
N ALA A 448 9.97 -10.13 -0.83
CA ALA A 448 10.12 -9.06 -1.81
C ALA A 448 10.08 -9.66 -3.24
N VAL A 449 8.91 -9.65 -3.88
CA VAL A 449 8.72 -10.20 -5.24
C VAL A 449 9.56 -9.43 -6.26
N HIS A 450 9.62 -8.11 -6.13
CA HIS A 450 10.44 -7.23 -6.96
C HIS A 450 11.27 -6.31 -6.05
N PRO A 451 12.49 -6.72 -5.64
CA PRO A 451 13.30 -5.99 -4.66
C PRO A 451 13.51 -4.51 -4.99
N ASP A 452 13.90 -4.17 -6.22
CA ASP A 452 14.16 -2.78 -6.64
C ASP A 452 12.92 -1.88 -6.47
N TYR A 453 11.71 -2.42 -6.71
CA TYR A 453 10.48 -1.66 -6.50
C TYR A 453 10.14 -1.53 -5.01
N VAL A 454 10.43 -2.54 -4.20
CA VAL A 454 10.32 -2.45 -2.73
C VAL A 454 11.25 -1.36 -2.22
N GLU A 455 12.52 -1.34 -2.62
CA GLU A 455 13.49 -0.28 -2.26
C GLU A 455 12.97 1.10 -2.65
N GLY A 456 12.50 1.28 -3.90
CA GLY A 456 11.91 2.53 -4.37
C GLY A 456 10.69 2.97 -3.54
N GLN A 457 9.85 2.02 -3.10
CA GLN A 457 8.71 2.31 -2.22
C GLN A 457 9.15 2.73 -0.81
N LEU A 458 10.19 2.11 -0.25
CA LEU A 458 10.76 2.48 1.05
C LEU A 458 11.38 3.87 1.02
N GLN A 459 12.20 4.16 0.01
CA GLN A 459 12.77 5.47 -0.22
C GLN A 459 11.69 6.54 -0.38
N GLY A 460 10.71 6.31 -1.23
CA GLY A 460 9.59 7.23 -1.45
C GLY A 460 8.73 7.45 -0.20
N GLY A 461 8.57 6.45 0.67
CA GLY A 461 7.90 6.60 1.96
C GLY A 461 8.68 7.46 2.94
N ALA A 462 9.99 7.24 3.03
CA ALA A 462 10.87 8.04 3.88
C ALA A 462 10.91 9.53 3.44
N VAL A 463 10.97 9.80 2.13
CA VAL A 463 10.92 11.18 1.58
C VAL A 463 9.65 11.89 2.01
N GLN A 464 8.48 11.22 1.91
CA GLN A 464 7.21 11.80 2.38
C GLN A 464 7.23 12.07 3.88
N GLY A 465 7.77 11.16 4.70
CA GLY A 465 7.91 11.36 6.14
C GLY A 465 8.81 12.54 6.50
N ILE A 466 9.93 12.72 5.80
CA ILE A 466 10.85 13.84 5.98
C ILE A 466 10.17 15.16 5.59
N GLY A 467 9.47 15.20 4.45
CA GLY A 467 8.72 16.36 4.01
C GLY A 467 7.68 16.79 5.03
N TRP A 468 6.95 15.82 5.56
CA TRP A 468 5.95 16.04 6.59
C TRP A 468 6.53 16.58 7.91
N ALA A 469 7.73 16.10 8.28
CA ALA A 469 8.40 16.55 9.50
C ALA A 469 9.02 17.96 9.39
N LEU A 470 9.46 18.39 8.20
CA LEU A 470 10.32 19.56 8.05
C LEU A 470 9.74 20.69 7.17
N ASN A 471 8.92 20.38 6.17
CA ASN A 471 8.61 21.34 5.11
C ASN A 471 7.11 21.56 4.85
N GLU A 472 6.28 20.55 5.09
CA GLU A 472 4.93 20.50 4.56
C GLU A 472 3.88 20.81 5.63
N GLU A 473 3.03 21.81 5.34
CA GLU A 473 1.83 22.08 6.12
C GLU A 473 0.78 22.82 5.28
N TYR A 474 -0.48 22.67 5.61
CA TYR A 474 -1.55 23.53 5.09
C TYR A 474 -1.69 24.78 5.96
N ILE A 475 -1.44 25.94 5.34
CA ILE A 475 -1.56 27.25 5.98
C ILE A 475 -2.91 27.87 5.60
N TYR A 476 -3.78 28.02 6.58
CA TYR A 476 -5.09 28.62 6.38
C TYR A 476 -5.10 30.08 6.89
N GLY A 477 -5.67 30.97 6.09
CA GLY A 477 -5.98 32.33 6.52
C GLY A 477 -7.12 32.38 7.54
N GLU A 478 -7.36 33.53 8.15
CA GLU A 478 -8.46 33.76 9.10
C GLU A 478 -9.84 33.52 8.47
N ASP A 479 -9.97 33.71 7.16
CA ASP A 479 -11.17 33.45 6.37
C ASP A 479 -11.37 31.96 6.03
N GLY A 480 -10.46 31.08 6.46
CA GLY A 480 -10.46 29.66 6.16
C GLY A 480 -9.94 29.29 4.76
N THR A 481 -9.46 30.26 3.99
CA THR A 481 -8.88 30.02 2.66
C THR A 481 -7.46 29.45 2.78
N LEU A 482 -7.14 28.41 2.01
CA LEU A 482 -5.77 27.87 1.91
C LEU A 482 -4.86 28.89 1.24
N GLN A 483 -3.79 29.32 1.92
CA GLN A 483 -2.89 30.37 1.47
C GLN A 483 -1.75 29.83 0.56
N ASN A 484 -1.31 28.59 0.80
CA ASN A 484 -0.19 27.96 0.13
C ASN A 484 -0.64 26.84 -0.84
N ALA A 485 -1.51 27.17 -1.79
CA ALA A 485 -2.12 26.21 -2.71
C ALA A 485 -1.27 25.89 -3.96
N GLY A 486 0.05 25.94 -3.91
CA GLY A 486 0.94 25.64 -5.02
C GLY A 486 2.29 25.10 -4.56
N TYR A 487 3.02 24.39 -5.41
CA TYR A 487 4.34 23.83 -5.05
C TYR A 487 5.47 24.86 -4.85
N LEU A 488 5.19 26.13 -5.08
CA LEU A 488 6.11 27.21 -4.68
C LEU A 488 6.02 27.47 -3.17
N ASP A 489 4.82 27.36 -2.61
CA ASP A 489 4.51 27.72 -1.23
C ASP A 489 4.25 26.47 -0.35
N TYR A 490 3.59 25.45 -0.89
CA TYR A 490 3.49 24.11 -0.30
C TYR A 490 4.69 23.29 -0.79
N ARG A 491 5.74 23.28 0.00
CA ARG A 491 7.04 22.78 -0.42
C ARG A 491 7.24 21.31 -0.06
N ILE A 492 7.12 20.45 -1.07
CA ILE A 492 7.57 19.04 -0.94
C ILE A 492 9.08 18.96 -1.07
N PRO A 493 9.76 17.99 -0.44
CA PRO A 493 11.21 17.82 -0.58
C PRO A 493 11.62 17.59 -2.04
N VAL A 494 12.74 18.18 -2.45
CA VAL A 494 13.39 17.90 -3.72
C VAL A 494 14.68 17.12 -3.50
N ALA A 495 15.25 16.52 -4.53
CA ALA A 495 16.40 15.63 -4.43
C ALA A 495 17.63 16.26 -3.72
N SER A 496 17.79 17.59 -3.80
CA SER A 496 18.88 18.31 -3.11
C SER A 496 18.66 18.49 -1.59
N ASP A 497 17.44 18.29 -1.11
CA ASP A 497 17.09 18.47 0.31
C ASP A 497 17.39 17.21 1.14
N LEU A 498 17.71 16.10 0.48
CA LEU A 498 17.74 14.77 1.07
C LEU A 498 19.08 14.06 0.83
N PRO A 499 19.56 13.24 1.80
CA PRO A 499 20.61 12.27 1.53
C PRO A 499 20.08 11.12 0.68
N MET A 500 20.99 10.26 0.19
CA MET A 500 20.59 8.92 -0.25
C MET A 500 19.98 8.16 0.92
N ILE A 501 18.80 7.61 0.70
CA ILE A 501 18.11 6.78 1.69
C ILE A 501 18.53 5.34 1.47
N ASP A 502 19.00 4.71 2.55
CA ASP A 502 19.53 3.34 2.55
C ASP A 502 18.43 2.35 2.98
N PRO A 503 17.83 1.59 2.06
CA PRO A 503 16.80 0.60 2.37
C PRO A 503 17.42 -0.75 2.71
N VAL A 504 17.02 -1.33 3.83
CA VAL A 504 17.37 -2.70 4.26
C VAL A 504 16.10 -3.52 4.31
N ILE A 505 15.91 -4.40 3.34
CA ILE A 505 14.75 -5.29 3.25
C ILE A 505 15.00 -6.53 4.11
N LEU A 506 14.06 -6.83 5.01
CA LEU A 506 14.00 -8.08 5.75
C LEU A 506 12.83 -8.91 5.21
N GLU A 507 13.07 -10.20 5.00
CA GLU A 507 12.09 -11.13 4.47
C GLU A 507 11.66 -12.13 5.56
N ILE A 508 10.66 -11.76 6.37
CA ILE A 508 10.00 -12.67 7.31
C ILE A 508 8.68 -13.11 6.64
N PRO A 509 8.59 -14.37 6.17
CA PRO A 509 7.45 -14.81 5.37
C PRO A 509 6.11 -14.68 6.09
N ASN A 510 5.10 -14.15 5.40
CA ASN A 510 3.71 -14.17 5.87
C ASN A 510 3.12 -15.58 5.63
N PRO A 511 2.73 -16.32 6.69
CA PRO A 511 2.18 -17.66 6.52
C PRO A 511 0.82 -17.68 5.80
N GLY A 512 0.13 -16.54 5.71
CA GLY A 512 -1.15 -16.41 5.02
C GLY A 512 -1.06 -16.21 3.50
N HIS A 513 0.16 -16.14 2.94
CA HIS A 513 0.35 -15.96 1.51
C HIS A 513 1.29 -17.04 0.93
N PRO A 514 0.99 -17.65 -0.26
CA PRO A 514 1.81 -18.72 -0.83
C PRO A 514 3.29 -18.37 -1.02
N TYR A 515 3.60 -17.12 -1.33
CA TYR A 515 4.97 -16.61 -1.47
C TYR A 515 5.48 -15.88 -0.23
N GLY A 516 4.70 -15.82 0.84
CA GLY A 516 5.10 -15.12 2.06
C GLY A 516 5.04 -13.58 1.96
N VAL A 517 4.33 -13.02 1.00
CA VAL A 517 4.16 -11.56 0.81
C VAL A 517 3.36 -10.94 1.97
N ARG A 518 3.72 -9.71 2.35
CA ARG A 518 3.01 -8.89 3.35
C ARG A 518 2.29 -7.72 2.71
#